data_a99a5b1a1767388d65eb935507d90d19
#
_entry.id   a99a5b1a1767388d65eb935507d90d19
#
_cell.length_a   1.000
_cell.length_b   1.000
_cell.length_c   1.000
_cell.angle_alpha   90.00
_cell.angle_beta   90.00
_cell.angle_gamma   90.00
#
_symmetry.space_group_name_H-M   'P 1'
#
loop_
_entity.id
_entity.type
_entity.pdbx_description
1 polymer ?
#
loop_
_entity_poly.entity_id
_entity_poly.type
_entity_poly.pdbx_seq_one_letter_code
_entity_poly.pdbx_strand_id
1 'polypeptide(L)'
;MKIEVWTDIMCPYCYIGKIHYERALQQFPHADEVELEWKAFQLNPNLPDKGNGYPVRKYLVNSAGYPEEGIDSMFANLKKLADDLGVPFNLPQSVAANTSDAHRLIKLAAEKGLDSQVVGKLGKAYFEDAKDYSDWELLVSIGIEAGLEEEEIRRMLNSEDYLYEIKQDMQEAANLGFDTVPTFLMDRRQAIVGSEPVDLFVKVLHKTYDAWKNRTEKEKELVISKGKSCNADGTCEI
;
A
#
# COMPACT_ATOMS: atom_id res chain seq x y z
N MET A 1 18.19 3.56 0.37
CA MET A 1 17.66 2.17 0.50
C MET A 1 16.18 2.18 0.11
N LYS A 2 15.75 1.29 -0.80
CA LYS A 2 14.35 1.27 -1.25
C LYS A 2 13.50 0.37 -0.34
N ILE A 3 12.28 0.84 -0.04
CA ILE A 3 11.24 0.10 0.67
C ILE A 3 9.99 0.13 -0.20
N GLU A 4 9.46 -1.05 -0.53
CA GLU A 4 8.25 -1.23 -1.32
C GLU A 4 7.15 -1.75 -0.39
N VAL A 5 5.96 -1.15 -0.44
CA VAL A 5 4.87 -1.47 0.49
C VAL A 5 3.60 -1.83 -0.27
N TRP A 6 3.27 -3.12 -0.31
CA TRP A 6 1.96 -3.55 -0.80
C TRP A 6 0.89 -3.26 0.24
N THR A 7 -0.13 -2.55 -0.18
CA THR A 7 -1.18 -2.04 0.71
C THR A 7 -2.54 -2.02 0.01
N ASP A 8 -3.61 -2.11 0.79
CA ASP A 8 -4.96 -1.80 0.32
C ASP A 8 -5.62 -0.76 1.23
N ILE A 9 -6.34 0.17 0.62
CA ILE A 9 -7.00 1.28 1.34
C ILE A 9 -8.08 0.76 2.28
N MET A 10 -8.75 -0.34 1.94
CA MET A 10 -9.78 -0.94 2.79
C MET A 10 -9.23 -1.79 3.96
N CYS A 11 -7.93 -2.07 4.00
CA CYS A 11 -7.31 -2.92 5.01
C CYS A 11 -6.95 -2.14 6.28
N PRO A 12 -7.57 -2.40 7.44
CA PRO A 12 -7.28 -1.67 8.67
C PRO A 12 -5.83 -1.89 9.16
N TYR A 13 -5.29 -3.09 8.95
CA TYR A 13 -3.90 -3.37 9.31
C TYR A 13 -2.89 -2.63 8.42
N CYS A 14 -3.28 -2.27 7.18
CA CYS A 14 -2.46 -1.41 6.32
C CYS A 14 -2.33 0.00 6.90
N TYR A 15 -3.45 0.56 7.40
CA TYR A 15 -3.43 1.87 8.05
C TYR A 15 -2.61 1.87 9.35
N ILE A 16 -2.81 0.87 10.21
CA ILE A 16 -2.04 0.70 11.44
C ILE A 16 -0.55 0.48 11.13
N GLY A 17 -0.23 -0.40 10.18
CA GLY A 17 1.14 -0.70 9.77
C GLY A 17 1.88 0.53 9.21
N LYS A 18 1.18 1.37 8.44
CA LYS A 18 1.70 2.67 7.97
C LYS A 18 2.10 3.55 9.14
N ILE A 19 1.24 3.70 10.15
CA ILE A 19 1.52 4.53 11.32
C ILE A 19 2.72 3.97 12.12
N HIS A 20 2.79 2.65 12.30
CA HIS A 20 3.93 2.02 12.96
C HIS A 20 5.23 2.24 12.21
N TYR A 21 5.21 2.05 10.88
CA TYR A 21 6.37 2.30 10.02
C TYR A 21 6.83 3.77 10.09
N GLU A 22 5.91 4.73 10.00
CA GLU A 22 6.24 6.16 10.09
C GLU A 22 6.87 6.53 11.44
N ARG A 23 6.33 5.98 12.55
CA ARG A 23 6.92 6.17 13.88
C ARG A 23 8.29 5.53 14.01
N ALA A 24 8.53 4.40 13.34
CA ALA A 24 9.85 3.78 13.28
C ALA A 24 10.83 4.60 12.44
N LEU A 25 10.37 5.12 11.31
CA LEU A 25 11.19 5.97 10.44
C LEU A 25 11.62 7.27 11.13
N GLN A 26 10.76 7.86 11.98
CA GLN A 26 11.12 9.02 12.81
C GLN A 26 12.24 8.73 13.83
N GLN A 27 12.42 7.47 14.22
CA GLN A 27 13.48 7.03 15.13
C GLN A 27 14.73 6.55 14.38
N PHE A 28 14.65 6.46 13.05
CA PHE A 28 15.74 5.93 12.23
C PHE A 28 16.67 7.06 11.74
N PRO A 29 17.98 7.03 12.11
CA PRO A 29 18.92 8.14 11.85
C PRO A 29 19.16 8.43 10.37
N HIS A 30 18.85 7.48 9.48
CA HIS A 30 19.09 7.58 8.03
C HIS A 30 17.77 7.58 7.25
N ALA A 31 16.71 8.19 7.81
CA ALA A 31 15.40 8.27 7.17
C ALA A 31 15.44 8.99 5.81
N ASP A 32 16.32 9.96 5.64
CA ASP A 32 16.57 10.70 4.41
C ASP A 32 17.20 9.86 3.28
N GLU A 33 17.79 8.71 3.62
CA GLU A 33 18.34 7.76 2.65
C GLU A 33 17.35 6.63 2.30
N VAL A 34 16.12 6.71 2.80
CA VAL A 34 15.04 5.73 2.51
C VAL A 34 14.13 6.28 1.44
N GLU A 35 14.02 5.54 0.35
CA GLU A 35 13.03 5.76 -0.70
C GLU A 35 11.86 4.82 -0.47
N LEU A 36 10.65 5.36 -0.33
CA LEU A 36 9.42 4.59 -0.14
C LEU A 36 8.63 4.54 -1.44
N GLU A 37 8.14 3.37 -1.82
CA GLU A 37 7.23 3.16 -2.93
C GLU A 37 5.98 2.41 -2.48
N TRP A 38 4.80 3.02 -2.67
CA TRP A 38 3.52 2.38 -2.41
C TRP A 38 3.08 1.53 -3.61
N LYS A 39 2.86 0.25 -3.34
CA LYS A 39 2.40 -0.75 -4.30
C LYS A 39 0.93 -1.08 -4.04
N ALA A 40 0.17 -1.14 -5.13
CA ALA A 40 -1.24 -1.50 -5.04
C ALA A 40 -1.42 -3.00 -4.74
N PHE A 41 -2.34 -3.29 -3.83
CA PHE A 41 -2.87 -4.63 -3.61
C PHE A 41 -4.36 -4.51 -3.34
N GLN A 42 -5.19 -5.21 -4.10
CA GLN A 42 -6.64 -5.18 -3.90
C GLN A 42 -7.09 -6.47 -3.22
N LEU A 43 -7.56 -6.38 -1.98
CA LEU A 43 -8.13 -7.53 -1.25
C LEU A 43 -9.35 -8.11 -1.95
N ASN A 44 -10.12 -7.27 -2.62
CA ASN A 44 -11.24 -7.71 -3.44
C ASN A 44 -11.43 -6.81 -4.68
N PRO A 45 -10.80 -7.13 -5.81
CA PRO A 45 -10.91 -6.36 -7.04
C PRO A 45 -12.30 -6.44 -7.70
N ASN A 46 -13.18 -7.35 -7.24
CA ASN A 46 -14.52 -7.55 -7.79
C ASN A 46 -15.61 -6.74 -7.07
N LEU A 47 -15.25 -5.91 -6.09
CA LEU A 47 -16.21 -5.01 -5.48
C LEU A 47 -16.70 -3.97 -6.51
N PRO A 48 -17.96 -3.49 -6.38
CA PRO A 48 -18.46 -2.42 -7.24
C PRO A 48 -17.60 -1.16 -7.15
N ASP A 49 -17.39 -0.49 -8.27
CA ASP A 49 -16.59 0.75 -8.36
C ASP A 49 -17.16 1.88 -7.52
N LYS A 50 -18.45 1.86 -7.26
CA LYS A 50 -19.10 2.78 -6.33
C LYS A 50 -19.69 1.98 -5.18
N GLY A 51 -19.33 2.35 -3.96
CA GLY A 51 -19.71 1.64 -2.73
C GLY A 51 -21.21 1.56 -2.48
N ASN A 52 -21.99 2.48 -3.05
CA ASN A 52 -23.46 2.51 -2.95
C ASN A 52 -23.98 2.25 -1.51
N GLY A 53 -23.18 2.61 -0.51
CA GLY A 53 -23.50 2.38 0.88
C GLY A 53 -23.46 0.90 1.31
N TYR A 54 -22.65 0.04 0.66
CA TYR A 54 -22.47 -1.34 1.09
C TYR A 54 -21.71 -1.42 2.42
N PRO A 55 -22.36 -1.64 3.56
CA PRO A 55 -21.72 -1.55 4.87
C PRO A 55 -20.56 -2.53 5.00
N VAL A 56 -19.45 -2.10 5.59
CA VAL A 56 -18.26 -2.95 5.77
C VAL A 56 -18.57 -4.24 6.54
N ARG A 57 -19.46 -4.19 7.55
CA ARG A 57 -19.92 -5.41 8.27
C ARG A 57 -20.51 -6.44 7.32
N LYS A 58 -21.40 -6.02 6.41
CA LYS A 58 -22.01 -6.92 5.42
C LYS A 58 -20.97 -7.48 4.44
N TYR A 59 -19.99 -6.64 4.05
CA TYR A 59 -18.88 -7.09 3.22
C TYR A 59 -18.08 -8.20 3.91
N LEU A 60 -17.72 -7.99 5.17
CA LEU A 60 -16.91 -8.94 5.94
C LEU A 60 -17.63 -10.31 6.06
N VAL A 61 -18.92 -10.32 6.33
CA VAL A 61 -19.69 -11.56 6.44
C VAL A 61 -19.93 -12.21 5.08
N ASN A 62 -20.45 -11.45 4.11
CA ASN A 62 -21.00 -12.03 2.88
C ASN A 62 -19.96 -12.26 1.80
N SER A 63 -18.89 -11.46 1.80
CA SER A 63 -17.87 -11.49 0.73
C SER A 63 -16.51 -11.95 1.21
N ALA A 64 -16.12 -11.56 2.43
CA ALA A 64 -14.83 -11.95 3.00
C ALA A 64 -14.91 -13.22 3.87
N GLY A 65 -16.11 -13.73 4.12
CA GLY A 65 -16.32 -15.04 4.77
C GLY A 65 -16.09 -15.07 6.28
N TYR A 66 -16.07 -13.90 6.94
CA TYR A 66 -15.95 -13.86 8.40
C TYR A 66 -17.26 -14.30 9.08
N PRO A 67 -17.19 -15.10 10.15
CA PRO A 67 -18.38 -15.42 10.94
C PRO A 67 -18.95 -14.16 11.60
N GLU A 68 -20.25 -13.95 11.52
CA GLU A 68 -20.90 -12.74 12.03
C GLU A 68 -20.66 -12.55 13.54
N GLU A 69 -20.65 -13.64 14.30
CA GLU A 69 -20.39 -13.62 15.75
C GLU A 69 -18.99 -13.09 16.11
N GLY A 70 -18.04 -13.15 15.18
CA GLY A 70 -16.66 -12.68 15.37
C GLY A 70 -16.43 -11.21 15.05
N ILE A 71 -17.36 -10.58 14.30
CA ILE A 71 -17.14 -9.21 13.78
C ILE A 71 -17.01 -8.17 14.89
N ASP A 72 -17.85 -8.23 15.92
CA ASP A 72 -17.78 -7.27 17.02
C ASP A 72 -16.47 -7.39 17.81
N SER A 73 -15.99 -8.61 18.01
CA SER A 73 -14.69 -8.86 18.64
C SER A 73 -13.54 -8.36 17.78
N MET A 74 -13.62 -8.54 16.45
CA MET A 74 -12.64 -8.00 15.51
C MET A 74 -12.61 -6.47 15.54
N PHE A 75 -13.77 -5.81 15.49
CA PHE A 75 -13.85 -4.35 15.58
C PHE A 75 -13.34 -3.82 16.93
N ALA A 76 -13.64 -4.52 18.03
CA ALA A 76 -13.13 -4.14 19.36
C ALA A 76 -11.61 -4.25 19.44
N ASN A 77 -11.01 -5.28 18.85
CA ASN A 77 -9.56 -5.45 18.78
C ASN A 77 -8.90 -4.35 17.92
N LEU A 78 -9.47 -4.06 16.75
CA LEU A 78 -8.98 -3.00 15.87
C LEU A 78 -9.10 -1.62 16.54
N LYS A 79 -10.23 -1.39 17.24
CA LYS A 79 -10.41 -0.15 18.02
C LYS A 79 -9.35 -0.01 19.09
N LYS A 80 -9.04 -1.07 19.83
CA LYS A 80 -7.97 -1.04 20.84
C LYS A 80 -6.63 -0.68 20.23
N LEU A 81 -6.26 -1.27 19.07
CA LEU A 81 -5.04 -0.91 18.35
C LEU A 81 -5.02 0.56 17.93
N ALA A 82 -6.15 1.08 17.45
CA ALA A 82 -6.27 2.50 17.08
C ALA A 82 -6.16 3.42 18.33
N ASP A 83 -6.80 3.06 19.45
CA ASP A 83 -6.70 3.79 20.71
C ASP A 83 -5.25 3.84 21.22
N ASP A 84 -4.50 2.74 21.14
CA ASP A 84 -3.08 2.65 21.51
C ASP A 84 -2.21 3.57 20.59
N LEU A 85 -2.67 3.81 19.38
CA LEU A 85 -2.05 4.76 18.44
C LEU A 85 -2.50 6.20 18.63
N GLY A 86 -3.57 6.45 19.39
CA GLY A 86 -4.17 7.76 19.59
C GLY A 86 -4.93 8.27 18.36
N VAL A 87 -5.46 7.38 17.52
CA VAL A 87 -6.25 7.72 16.34
C VAL A 87 -7.71 7.30 16.49
N PRO A 88 -8.69 8.08 15.98
CA PRO A 88 -10.08 7.67 15.93
C PRO A 88 -10.28 6.38 15.14
N PHE A 89 -11.32 5.60 15.44
CA PHE A 89 -11.66 4.39 14.74
C PHE A 89 -13.15 4.29 14.45
N ASN A 90 -13.52 4.55 13.21
CA ASN A 90 -14.92 4.57 12.75
C ASN A 90 -15.20 3.55 11.63
N LEU A 91 -14.33 2.54 11.44
CA LEU A 91 -14.51 1.49 10.44
C LEU A 91 -15.90 0.81 10.48
N PRO A 92 -16.54 0.56 11.66
CA PRO A 92 -17.88 -0.04 11.68
C PRO A 92 -18.96 0.76 10.92
N GLN A 93 -18.76 2.05 10.72
CA GLN A 93 -19.66 2.96 9.99
C GLN A 93 -19.27 3.09 8.51
N SER A 94 -18.13 2.54 8.10
CA SER A 94 -17.60 2.67 6.74
C SER A 94 -18.32 1.75 5.76
N VAL A 95 -18.11 2.02 4.47
CA VAL A 95 -18.61 1.22 3.36
C VAL A 95 -17.46 0.52 2.64
N ALA A 96 -17.74 -0.66 2.06
CA ALA A 96 -16.79 -1.36 1.22
C ALA A 96 -17.07 -1.05 -0.26
N ALA A 97 -16.04 -0.72 -1.00
CA ALA A 97 -16.08 -0.45 -2.44
C ALA A 97 -14.78 -0.90 -3.10
N ASN A 98 -14.73 -0.88 -4.43
CA ASN A 98 -13.50 -1.12 -5.18
C ASN A 98 -12.47 -0.04 -4.87
N THR A 99 -11.21 -0.44 -4.65
CA THR A 99 -10.11 0.45 -4.28
C THR A 99 -9.29 0.94 -5.47
N SER A 100 -9.67 0.58 -6.72
CA SER A 100 -8.91 0.94 -7.93
C SER A 100 -8.68 2.44 -8.05
N ASP A 101 -9.72 3.26 -7.96
CA ASP A 101 -9.59 4.71 -8.14
C ASP A 101 -8.75 5.37 -7.04
N ALA A 102 -8.83 4.88 -5.80
CA ALA A 102 -7.95 5.32 -4.73
C ALA A 102 -6.48 4.94 -4.99
N HIS A 103 -6.21 3.73 -5.49
CA HIS A 103 -4.86 3.31 -5.91
C HIS A 103 -4.35 4.12 -7.10
N ARG A 104 -5.20 4.45 -8.08
CA ARG A 104 -4.85 5.31 -9.22
C ARG A 104 -4.44 6.70 -8.75
N LEU A 105 -5.16 7.26 -7.77
CA LEU A 105 -4.79 8.54 -7.16
C LEU A 105 -3.41 8.47 -6.46
N ILE A 106 -3.10 7.36 -5.78
CA ILE A 106 -1.77 7.16 -5.18
C ILE A 106 -0.69 7.12 -6.27
N LYS A 107 -0.93 6.42 -7.40
CA LYS A 107 0.02 6.37 -8.53
C LYS A 107 0.25 7.74 -9.16
N LEU A 108 -0.82 8.52 -9.40
CA LEU A 108 -0.71 9.90 -9.86
C LEU A 108 0.13 10.76 -8.89
N ALA A 109 -0.11 10.61 -7.60
CA ALA A 109 0.64 11.34 -6.56
C ALA A 109 2.12 10.94 -6.51
N ALA A 110 2.44 9.68 -6.78
CA ALA A 110 3.81 9.16 -6.80
C ALA A 110 4.70 9.87 -7.83
N GLU A 111 4.15 10.28 -8.97
CA GLU A 111 4.89 11.06 -9.98
C GLU A 111 5.42 12.41 -9.44
N LYS A 112 4.81 12.91 -8.36
CA LYS A 112 5.17 14.18 -7.70
C LYS A 112 5.75 14.00 -6.30
N GLY A 113 5.97 12.75 -5.85
CA GLY A 113 6.45 12.44 -4.50
C GLY A 113 5.42 12.75 -3.39
N LEU A 114 4.13 12.71 -3.72
CA LEU A 114 3.02 13.04 -2.83
C LEU A 114 2.19 11.81 -2.40
N ASP A 115 2.59 10.62 -2.82
CA ASP A 115 1.90 9.35 -2.60
C ASP A 115 1.70 9.03 -1.11
N SER A 116 2.73 9.20 -0.29
CA SER A 116 2.63 8.96 1.16
C SER A 116 1.62 9.88 1.85
N GLN A 117 1.47 11.13 1.37
CA GLN A 117 0.47 12.06 1.87
C GLN A 117 -0.94 11.61 1.46
N VAL A 118 -1.12 11.18 0.20
CA VAL A 118 -2.39 10.66 -0.31
C VAL A 118 -2.80 9.40 0.44
N VAL A 119 -1.89 8.43 0.62
CA VAL A 119 -2.14 7.19 1.40
C VAL A 119 -2.58 7.54 2.82
N GLY A 120 -1.91 8.49 3.48
CA GLY A 120 -2.28 8.95 4.82
C GLY A 120 -3.68 9.57 4.88
N LYS A 121 -4.00 10.45 3.94
CA LYS A 121 -5.32 11.12 3.87
C LYS A 121 -6.45 10.14 3.53
N LEU A 122 -6.22 9.19 2.62
CA LEU A 122 -7.18 8.11 2.31
C LEU A 122 -7.46 7.25 3.53
N GLY A 123 -6.40 6.79 4.23
CA GLY A 123 -6.54 6.01 5.46
C GLY A 123 -7.32 6.77 6.54
N LYS A 124 -6.98 8.05 6.78
CA LYS A 124 -7.73 8.90 7.70
C LYS A 124 -9.19 9.03 7.29
N ALA A 125 -9.48 9.38 6.06
CA ALA A 125 -10.84 9.55 5.56
C ALA A 125 -11.68 8.28 5.76
N TYR A 126 -11.10 7.10 5.51
CA TYR A 126 -11.82 5.84 5.62
C TYR A 126 -11.96 5.32 7.06
N PHE A 127 -10.85 5.26 7.82
CA PHE A 127 -10.83 4.63 9.14
C PHE A 127 -11.24 5.57 10.27
N GLU A 128 -10.91 6.86 10.16
CA GLU A 128 -11.21 7.84 11.21
C GLU A 128 -12.51 8.57 10.94
N ASP A 129 -12.76 8.95 9.67
CA ASP A 129 -13.90 9.80 9.31
C ASP A 129 -15.08 9.00 8.70
N ALA A 130 -14.92 7.68 8.49
CA ALA A 130 -15.88 6.77 7.87
C ALA A 130 -16.39 7.24 6.49
N LYS A 131 -15.54 7.92 5.71
CA LYS A 131 -15.88 8.42 4.38
C LYS A 131 -15.76 7.31 3.31
N ASP A 132 -16.55 7.44 2.25
CA ASP A 132 -16.55 6.52 1.13
C ASP A 132 -15.45 6.91 0.12
N TYR A 133 -14.36 6.15 0.08
CA TYR A 133 -13.24 6.36 -0.86
C TYR A 133 -13.59 6.06 -2.32
N SER A 134 -14.77 5.56 -2.63
CA SER A 134 -15.28 5.44 -4.00
C SER A 134 -15.98 6.70 -4.50
N ASP A 135 -16.17 7.69 -3.64
CA ASP A 135 -16.67 9.00 -4.01
C ASP A 135 -15.54 9.81 -4.68
N TRP A 136 -15.73 10.12 -5.95
CA TRP A 136 -14.76 10.89 -6.74
C TRP A 136 -14.52 12.29 -6.18
N GLU A 137 -15.54 12.96 -5.62
CA GLU A 137 -15.34 14.27 -5.02
C GLU A 137 -14.47 14.20 -3.76
N LEU A 138 -14.58 13.12 -3.00
CA LEU A 138 -13.65 12.87 -1.90
C LEU A 138 -12.22 12.65 -2.42
N LEU A 139 -12.02 11.83 -3.48
CA LEU A 139 -10.70 11.59 -4.06
C LEU A 139 -10.09 12.89 -4.60
N VAL A 140 -10.89 13.73 -5.27
CA VAL A 140 -10.47 15.04 -5.75
C VAL A 140 -10.04 15.93 -4.57
N SER A 141 -10.86 16.03 -3.52
CA SER A 141 -10.52 16.81 -2.31
C SER A 141 -9.20 16.34 -1.67
N ILE A 142 -9.03 15.02 -1.51
CA ILE A 142 -7.81 14.42 -0.95
C ILE A 142 -6.58 14.75 -1.79
N GLY A 143 -6.70 14.64 -3.12
CA GLY A 143 -5.61 14.95 -4.03
C GLY A 143 -5.20 16.42 -4.00
N ILE A 144 -6.17 17.34 -4.03
CA ILE A 144 -5.93 18.79 -3.89
C ILE A 144 -5.25 19.10 -2.57
N GLU A 145 -5.77 18.56 -1.46
CA GLU A 145 -5.17 18.74 -0.14
C GLU A 145 -3.75 18.15 -0.02
N ALA A 146 -3.40 17.20 -0.85
CA ALA A 146 -2.05 16.65 -0.92
C ALA A 146 -1.12 17.46 -1.85
N GLY A 147 -1.66 18.37 -2.67
CA GLY A 147 -0.92 19.24 -3.57
C GLY A 147 -0.99 18.86 -5.05
N LEU A 148 -1.93 17.99 -5.44
CA LEU A 148 -2.20 17.69 -6.84
C LEU A 148 -3.15 18.74 -7.46
N GLU A 149 -3.05 18.89 -8.78
CA GLU A 149 -3.98 19.76 -9.53
C GLU A 149 -5.32 19.05 -9.79
N GLU A 150 -6.42 19.76 -9.56
CA GLU A 150 -7.79 19.21 -9.73
C GLU A 150 -8.00 18.64 -11.13
N GLU A 151 -7.53 19.34 -12.16
CA GLU A 151 -7.69 18.93 -13.54
C GLU A 151 -7.00 17.58 -13.83
N GLU A 152 -5.80 17.36 -13.27
CA GLU A 152 -5.08 16.09 -13.42
C GLU A 152 -5.83 14.93 -12.75
N ILE A 153 -6.36 15.16 -11.53
CA ILE A 153 -7.13 14.15 -10.80
C ILE A 153 -8.39 13.80 -11.59
N ARG A 154 -9.16 14.80 -12.04
CA ARG A 154 -10.40 14.56 -12.79
C ARG A 154 -10.12 13.89 -14.15
N ARG A 155 -9.02 14.23 -14.82
CA ARG A 155 -8.58 13.55 -16.06
C ARG A 155 -8.26 12.09 -15.78
N MET A 156 -7.49 11.80 -14.74
CA MET A 156 -7.17 10.43 -14.31
C MET A 156 -8.45 9.64 -14.00
N LEU A 157 -9.40 10.19 -13.23
CA LEU A 157 -10.65 9.50 -12.87
C LEU A 157 -11.53 9.20 -14.11
N ASN A 158 -11.46 10.03 -15.17
CA ASN A 158 -12.21 9.84 -16.42
C ASN A 158 -11.44 9.04 -17.50
N SER A 159 -10.30 8.46 -17.18
CA SER A 159 -9.46 7.63 -18.06
C SER A 159 -9.29 6.22 -17.49
N GLU A 160 -8.42 5.43 -18.12
CA GLU A 160 -7.91 4.16 -17.60
C GLU A 160 -6.46 4.26 -17.07
N ASP A 161 -5.96 5.48 -16.89
CA ASP A 161 -4.59 5.73 -16.42
C ASP A 161 -4.33 4.99 -15.10
N TYR A 162 -3.14 4.39 -14.98
CA TYR A 162 -2.66 3.62 -13.83
C TYR A 162 -3.36 2.28 -13.55
N LEU A 163 -4.36 1.86 -14.30
CA LEU A 163 -4.96 0.52 -14.12
C LEU A 163 -3.96 -0.60 -14.46
N TYR A 164 -3.08 -0.35 -15.42
CA TYR A 164 -2.03 -1.31 -15.79
C TYR A 164 -0.99 -1.46 -14.67
N GLU A 165 -0.55 -0.34 -14.10
CA GLU A 165 0.41 -0.30 -12.99
C GLU A 165 -0.13 -1.01 -11.75
N ILE A 166 -1.42 -0.83 -11.42
CA ILE A 166 -2.09 -1.56 -10.33
C ILE A 166 -2.02 -3.08 -10.59
N LYS A 167 -2.33 -3.51 -11.81
CA LYS A 167 -2.26 -4.94 -12.18
C LYS A 167 -0.84 -5.48 -12.10
N GLN A 168 0.15 -4.67 -12.49
CA GLN A 168 1.57 -5.03 -12.37
C GLN A 168 1.99 -5.21 -10.90
N ASP A 169 1.60 -4.28 -10.02
CA ASP A 169 1.89 -4.38 -8.58
C ASP A 169 1.29 -5.66 -7.97
N MET A 170 0.04 -5.99 -8.30
CA MET A 170 -0.62 -7.22 -7.85
C MET A 170 0.06 -8.48 -8.39
N GLN A 171 0.46 -8.46 -9.67
CA GLN A 171 1.18 -9.57 -10.28
C GLN A 171 2.57 -9.73 -9.65
N GLU A 172 3.24 -8.63 -9.34
CA GLU A 172 4.54 -8.66 -8.66
C GLU A 172 4.40 -9.24 -7.25
N ALA A 173 3.38 -8.84 -6.48
CA ALA A 173 3.07 -9.44 -5.19
C ALA A 173 2.93 -10.97 -5.31
N ALA A 174 2.12 -11.43 -6.27
CA ALA A 174 1.91 -12.85 -6.52
C ALA A 174 3.22 -13.59 -6.90
N ASN A 175 4.06 -12.99 -7.74
CA ASN A 175 5.35 -13.56 -8.15
C ASN A 175 6.33 -13.66 -6.96
N LEU A 176 6.25 -12.74 -5.99
CA LEU A 176 7.04 -12.74 -4.76
C LEU A 176 6.44 -13.64 -3.66
N GLY A 177 5.26 -14.21 -3.90
CA GLY A 177 4.54 -15.03 -2.92
C GLY A 177 3.88 -14.22 -1.82
N PHE A 178 3.58 -12.95 -2.07
CA PHE A 178 2.86 -12.09 -1.12
C PHE A 178 1.34 -12.23 -1.37
N ASP A 179 0.64 -12.77 -0.40
CA ASP A 179 -0.82 -12.97 -0.39
C ASP A 179 -1.49 -12.19 0.75
N THR A 180 -0.72 -11.41 1.50
CA THR A 180 -1.16 -10.70 2.71
C THR A 180 -0.65 -9.26 2.69
N VAL A 181 -1.48 -8.33 3.16
CA VAL A 181 -1.14 -6.91 3.30
C VAL A 181 -1.42 -6.40 4.73
N PRO A 182 -0.66 -5.40 5.21
CA PRO A 182 0.47 -4.77 4.52
C PRO A 182 1.69 -5.70 4.43
N THR A 183 2.45 -5.60 3.35
CA THR A 183 3.76 -6.23 3.24
C THR A 183 4.80 -5.18 2.88
N PHE A 184 5.80 -5.01 3.75
CA PHE A 184 6.90 -4.06 3.59
C PHE A 184 8.13 -4.83 3.13
N LEU A 185 8.57 -4.64 1.89
CA LEU A 185 9.77 -5.27 1.34
C LEU A 185 10.91 -4.26 1.33
N MET A 186 11.91 -4.48 2.17
CA MET A 186 13.08 -3.61 2.34
C MET A 186 14.25 -4.13 1.52
N ASP A 187 14.77 -3.29 0.61
CA ASP A 187 15.90 -3.57 -0.27
C ASP A 187 15.77 -4.91 -1.04
N ARG A 188 14.54 -5.34 -1.30
CA ARG A 188 14.19 -6.63 -1.93
C ARG A 188 14.82 -7.86 -1.26
N ARG A 189 15.12 -7.78 0.05
CA ARG A 189 15.81 -8.82 0.82
C ARG A 189 15.14 -9.18 2.13
N GLN A 190 14.47 -8.24 2.75
CA GLN A 190 13.83 -8.44 4.05
C GLN A 190 12.37 -7.98 3.96
N ALA A 191 11.43 -8.87 4.27
CA ALA A 191 10.02 -8.51 4.34
C ALA A 191 9.52 -8.46 5.80
N ILE A 192 8.64 -7.49 6.07
CA ILE A 192 7.77 -7.48 7.25
C ILE A 192 6.35 -7.64 6.72
N VAL A 193 5.62 -8.63 7.20
CA VAL A 193 4.23 -8.92 6.81
C VAL A 193 3.32 -8.58 7.98
N GLY A 194 2.29 -7.78 7.72
CA GLY A 194 1.36 -7.31 8.74
C GLY A 194 1.76 -6.01 9.43
N SER A 195 0.92 -5.57 10.36
CA SER A 195 1.09 -4.34 11.14
C SER A 195 1.93 -4.58 12.40
N GLU A 196 3.17 -5.00 12.22
CA GLU A 196 4.10 -5.29 13.29
C GLU A 196 4.40 -4.05 14.17
N PRO A 197 4.81 -4.23 15.45
CA PRO A 197 5.13 -3.12 16.34
C PRO A 197 6.29 -2.25 15.85
N VAL A 198 6.31 -0.98 16.28
CA VAL A 198 7.36 0.02 15.94
C VAL A 198 8.76 -0.51 16.16
N ASP A 199 9.03 -1.17 17.30
CA ASP A 199 10.36 -1.68 17.65
C ASP A 199 10.88 -2.72 16.65
N LEU A 200 9.97 -3.54 16.07
CA LEU A 200 10.36 -4.48 15.02
C LEU A 200 10.75 -3.75 13.74
N PHE A 201 9.97 -2.74 13.34
CA PHE A 201 10.32 -1.90 12.18
C PHE A 201 11.68 -1.23 12.38
N VAL A 202 11.94 -0.61 13.54
CA VAL A 202 13.24 0.02 13.86
C VAL A 202 14.37 -0.98 13.72
N LYS A 203 14.22 -2.17 14.33
CA LYS A 203 15.23 -3.23 14.26
C LYS A 203 15.52 -3.69 12.84
N VAL A 204 14.48 -3.88 12.03
CA VAL A 204 14.62 -4.36 10.64
C VAL A 204 15.19 -3.25 9.75
N LEU A 205 14.80 -1.98 9.95
CA LEU A 205 15.37 -0.83 9.26
C LEU A 205 16.89 -0.77 9.46
N HIS A 206 17.38 -0.80 10.71
CA HIS A 206 18.82 -0.80 11.00
C HIS A 206 19.52 -1.98 10.33
N LYS A 207 19.03 -3.20 10.56
CA LYS A 207 19.64 -4.42 10.01
C LYS A 207 19.75 -4.37 8.47
N THR A 208 18.67 -3.95 7.81
CA THR A 208 18.63 -3.93 6.34
C THR A 208 19.49 -2.79 5.79
N TYR A 209 19.49 -1.64 6.45
CA TYR A 209 20.31 -0.50 6.07
C TYR A 209 21.80 -0.82 6.19
N ASP A 210 22.25 -1.41 7.30
CA ASP A 210 23.64 -1.83 7.50
C ASP A 210 24.09 -2.81 6.40
N ALA A 211 23.23 -3.77 6.06
CA ALA A 211 23.50 -4.72 4.98
C ALA A 211 23.55 -4.03 3.60
N TRP A 212 22.67 -3.06 3.36
CA TRP A 212 22.64 -2.26 2.13
C TRP A 212 23.87 -1.38 1.99
N LYS A 213 24.31 -0.69 3.05
CA LYS A 213 25.49 0.18 3.07
C LYS A 213 26.80 -0.60 2.93
N ASN A 214 26.89 -1.77 3.56
CA ASN A 214 28.09 -2.60 3.54
C ASN A 214 28.20 -3.50 2.30
N ARG A 215 27.26 -3.39 1.36
CA ARG A 215 27.29 -4.15 0.11
C ARG A 215 28.49 -3.72 -0.73
N THR A 216 29.31 -4.69 -1.13
CA THR A 216 30.45 -4.44 -1.99
C THR A 216 29.99 -3.99 -3.39
N GLU A 217 30.83 -3.23 -4.11
CA GLU A 217 30.54 -2.82 -5.49
C GLU A 217 30.27 -4.05 -6.39
N LYS A 218 30.98 -5.14 -6.17
CA LYS A 218 30.78 -6.39 -6.89
C LYS A 218 29.41 -7.04 -6.66
N GLU A 219 28.82 -6.85 -5.47
CA GLU A 219 27.46 -7.33 -5.14
C GLU A 219 26.36 -6.38 -5.64
N LYS A 220 26.74 -5.14 -6.02
CA LYS A 220 25.83 -4.16 -6.65
C LYS A 220 25.77 -4.34 -8.16
N GLU A 221 26.82 -4.94 -8.77
CA GLU A 221 26.85 -5.19 -10.20
C GLU A 221 25.95 -6.37 -10.59
N LEU A 222 25.26 -6.21 -11.71
CA LEU A 222 24.51 -7.30 -12.32
C LEU A 222 25.49 -8.31 -12.91
N VAL A 223 25.59 -9.50 -12.31
CA VAL A 223 26.37 -10.59 -12.84
C VAL A 223 25.56 -11.31 -13.92
N ILE A 224 25.95 -11.08 -15.19
CA ILE A 224 25.31 -11.73 -16.34
C ILE A 224 26.13 -12.96 -16.72
N SER A 225 25.60 -14.14 -16.50
CA SER A 225 26.13 -15.38 -17.08
C SER A 225 25.53 -15.53 -18.47
N LYS A 226 26.36 -15.43 -19.50
CA LYS A 226 25.92 -15.61 -20.89
C LYS A 226 25.94 -17.11 -21.24
N GLY A 227 24.77 -17.63 -21.58
CA GLY A 227 24.62 -18.91 -22.28
C GLY A 227 24.48 -18.67 -23.78
N LYS A 228 24.23 -19.73 -24.54
CA LYS A 228 23.87 -19.63 -25.95
C LYS A 228 22.62 -18.76 -26.07
N SER A 229 22.64 -17.79 -26.97
CA SER A 229 21.58 -16.78 -27.11
C SER A 229 21.37 -16.42 -28.59
N CYS A 230 20.25 -15.81 -28.87
CA CYS A 230 19.96 -15.16 -30.14
C CYS A 230 20.06 -13.65 -30.01
N ASN A 231 20.63 -12.99 -31.00
CA ASN A 231 20.70 -11.53 -31.07
C ASN A 231 19.40 -10.94 -31.59
N ALA A 232 19.22 -9.61 -31.43
CA ALA A 232 18.06 -8.90 -31.91
C ALA A 232 17.89 -8.92 -33.46
N ASP A 233 18.96 -9.24 -34.20
CA ASP A 233 18.97 -9.45 -35.65
C ASP A 233 18.52 -10.85 -36.08
N GLY A 234 18.21 -11.74 -35.13
CA GLY A 234 17.76 -13.12 -35.37
C GLY A 234 18.89 -14.13 -35.53
N THR A 235 20.16 -13.75 -35.35
CA THR A 235 21.28 -14.69 -35.35
C THR A 235 21.40 -15.38 -33.98
N CYS A 236 21.51 -16.73 -33.99
CA CYS A 236 21.62 -17.53 -32.76
C CYS A 236 22.98 -18.27 -32.73
N GLU A 237 23.61 -18.31 -31.55
CA GLU A 237 24.75 -19.17 -31.27
C GLU A 237 24.26 -20.62 -31.14
N ILE A 238 24.67 -21.49 -32.04
CA ILE A 238 24.30 -22.92 -32.06
C ILE A 238 25.21 -23.74 -31.15
#